data_5ab0a4df63659252f650cd86258837e9
#
_entry.id   5ab0a4df63659252f650cd86258837e9
#
_cell.length_a   1.000
_cell.length_b   1.000
_cell.length_c   1.000
_cell.angle_alpha   90.00
_cell.angle_beta   90.00
_cell.angle_gamma   90.00
#
_symmetry.space_group_name_H-M   'P 1'
#
loop_
_entity.id
_entity.type
_entity.pdbx_description
1 polymer ?
#
loop_
_entity_poly.entity_id
_entity_poly.type
_entity_poly.pdbx_seq_one_letter_code
_entity_poly.pdbx_strand_id
1 'polypeptide(L)' 'MKTIIAEKPSVAREIARIVGATEREEGYFTGNGYNVT' A
#
# COMPACT_ATOMS: atom_id res chain seq x y z
N MET A 1 12.27 1.79 -4.20
CA MET A 1 10.93 1.67 -3.60
C MET A 1 9.92 2.42 -4.45
N LYS A 2 8.79 1.81 -4.72
CA LYS A 2 7.76 2.42 -5.57
C LYS A 2 6.57 2.85 -4.73
N THR A 3 6.02 4.00 -5.06
CA THR A 3 4.85 4.53 -4.36
C THR A 3 3.63 4.41 -5.27
N ILE A 4 2.59 3.79 -4.74
CA ILE A 4 1.31 3.65 -5.43
C ILE A 4 0.30 4.52 -4.71
N ILE A 5 -0.37 5.38 -5.45
CA ILE A 5 -1.36 6.29 -4.89
C ILE A 5 -2.75 5.75 -5.21
N ALA A 6 -3.54 5.51 -4.17
CA ALA A 6 -4.93 5.07 -4.31
C ALA A 6 -5.84 6.10 -3.65
N GLU A 7 -6.92 6.45 -4.31
CA GLU A 7 -7.82 7.50 -3.81
C GLU A 7 -8.64 7.05 -2.61
N LYS A 8 -8.97 5.77 -2.54
CA LYS A 8 -9.84 5.24 -1.48
C LYS A 8 -9.07 4.27 -0.59
N PRO A 9 -9.29 4.30 0.74
CA PRO A 9 -8.63 3.38 1.64
C PRO A 9 -8.85 1.91 1.31
N SER A 10 -10.05 1.55 0.87
CA SER A 10 -10.36 0.18 0.50
C SER A 10 -9.55 -0.26 -0.72
N VAL A 11 -9.35 0.62 -1.67
CA VAL A 11 -8.54 0.34 -2.87
C VAL A 11 -7.07 0.23 -2.48
N ALA A 12 -6.59 1.12 -1.62
CA ALA A 12 -5.21 1.07 -1.15
C ALA A 12 -4.90 -0.27 -0.48
N ARG A 13 -5.81 -0.76 0.34
CA ARG A 13 -5.64 -2.04 1.02
C ARG A 13 -5.61 -3.21 0.04
N GLU A 14 -6.46 -3.16 -0.98
CA GLU A 14 -6.52 -4.20 -2.01
C GLU A 14 -5.21 -4.25 -2.80
N ILE A 15 -4.73 -3.09 -3.22
CA ILE A 15 -3.46 -2.98 -3.95
C ILE A 15 -2.30 -3.46 -3.06
N ALA A 16 -2.28 -3.04 -1.81
CA ALA A 16 -1.25 -3.43 -0.87
C ALA A 16 -1.18 -4.94 -0.72
N ARG A 17 -2.32 -5.60 -0.67
CA ARG A 17 -2.38 -7.04 -0.59
C ARG A 17 -1.80 -7.71 -1.83
N ILE A 18 -2.14 -7.19 -3.00
CA ILE A 18 -1.68 -7.75 -4.28
C ILE A 18 -0.17 -7.63 -4.43
N VAL A 19 0.40 -6.49 -4.08
CA VAL A 19 1.84 -6.27 -4.24
C VAL A 19 2.67 -6.75 -3.06
N GLY A 20 2.02 -7.20 -1.99
CA GLY A 20 2.72 -7.71 -0.81
C GLY A 20 3.12 -6.64 0.20
N ALA A 21 2.61 -5.43 0.06
CA ALA A 21 2.88 -4.34 0.99
C ALA A 21 1.91 -4.44 2.18
N THR A 22 2.12 -5.43 3.04
CA THR A 22 1.16 -5.78 4.08
C THR A 22 1.46 -5.14 5.42
N GLU A 23 2.56 -4.44 5.58
CA GLU A 23 2.84 -3.72 6.80
C GLU A 23 2.11 -2.39 6.78
N ARG A 24 1.25 -2.20 7.77
CA ARG A 24 0.46 -0.98 7.87
C ARG A 24 1.21 0.05 8.71
N GLU A 25 1.52 1.17 8.07
CA GLU A 25 2.10 2.31 8.74
C GLU A 25 1.04 3.39 8.91
N GLU A 26 1.40 4.49 9.53
CA GLU A 26 0.47 5.58 9.72
C GLU A 26 0.17 6.24 8.38
N GLY A 27 -1.01 5.99 7.85
CA GLY A 27 -1.48 6.59 6.62
C GLY A 27 -1.08 5.87 5.33
N TYR A 28 -0.36 4.75 5.43
CA TYR A 28 0.02 4.02 4.23
C TYR A 28 0.36 2.56 4.55
N PHE A 29 0.48 1.75 3.50
CA PHE A 29 0.97 0.38 3.61
C PHE A 29 2.33 0.28 2.97
N THR A 30 3.20 -0.54 3.53
CA THR A 30 4.55 -0.71 2.99
C THR A 30 4.97 -2.18 3.04
N GLY A 31 5.91 -2.53 2.21
CA GLY A 31 6.48 -3.87 2.14
C GLY A 31 6.79 -4.24 0.71
N ASN A 32 7.61 -5.26 0.55
CA ASN A 32 7.99 -5.81 -0.75
C ASN A 32 8.45 -4.75 -1.76
N GLY A 33 9.06 -3.66 -1.28
CA GLY A 33 9.54 -2.58 -2.14
C GLY A 33 8.47 -1.62 -2.62
N TYR A 34 7.28 -1.65 -2.01
CA TYR A 34 6.18 -0.75 -2.38
C TYR A 34 5.67 0.04 -1.19
N ASN A 35 5.23 1.24 -1.46
CA ASN A 35 4.44 2.04 -0.53
C ASN A 35 3.09 2.31 -1.19
N VAL A 36 2.01 2.00 -0.51
CA VAL A 36 0.65 2.24 -1.02
C VAL A 36 -0.05 3.24 -0.12
N THR A 37 -0.45 4.34 -0.69
CA THR A 37 -1.05 5.44 0.08
C THR A 37 -2.33 5.98 -0.57
#